data_21844ca4aeae08b9ce59d68e0db51229
#
_entry.id   21844ca4aeae08b9ce59d68e0db51229
#
_cell.length_a   1.000
_cell.length_b   1.000
_cell.length_c   1.000
_cell.angle_alpha   90.00
_cell.angle_beta   90.00
_cell.angle_gamma   90.00
#
_symmetry.space_group_name_H-M   'P 1'
#
loop_
_entity.id
_entity.type
_entity.pdbx_description
1 polymer ?
#
loop_
_entity_poly.entity_id
_entity_poly.type
_entity_poly.pdbx_seq_one_letter_code
_entity_poly.pdbx_strand_id
1 'polypeptide(L)' 'MCLAIPAKVVSINEDKAKVDFGEGVLREVNVTLVNVKVGDYVLVHAGYAIQVLGEKEALETLRLWNEILKSEIEQVE' A
#
# COMPACT_ATOMS: atom_id res chain seq x y z
N MET A 1 6.18 3.04 -16.02
CA MET A 1 5.49 3.99 -15.15
C MET A 1 5.50 3.49 -13.72
N CYS A 2 5.89 4.35 -12.82
CA CYS A 2 6.00 3.97 -11.41
C CYS A 2 4.74 4.37 -10.66
N LEU A 3 4.11 3.39 -10.03
CA LEU A 3 2.90 3.62 -9.24
C LEU A 3 3.19 3.27 -7.79
N ALA A 4 2.88 4.18 -6.88
CA ALA A 4 2.93 3.91 -5.46
C ALA A 4 1.60 3.32 -5.04
N ILE A 5 1.63 2.19 -4.37
CA ILE A 5 0.43 1.44 -3.98
C ILE A 5 0.30 1.48 -2.47
N PRO A 6 -0.87 1.83 -1.92
CA PRO A 6 -1.06 1.81 -0.46
C PRO A 6 -1.13 0.38 0.05
N ALA A 7 -0.54 0.16 1.21
CA ALA A 7 -0.56 -1.14 1.87
C ALA A 7 -0.58 -0.95 3.37
N LYS A 8 -1.18 -1.89 4.09
CA LYS A 8 -1.26 -1.84 5.54
C LYS A 8 -0.14 -2.65 6.16
N VAL A 9 0.58 -2.04 7.10
CA VAL A 9 1.66 -2.70 7.83
C VAL A 9 1.07 -3.71 8.82
N VAL A 10 1.40 -4.98 8.67
CA VAL A 10 0.90 -6.04 9.56
C VAL A 10 1.95 -6.55 10.53
N SER A 11 3.23 -6.44 10.20
CA SER A 11 4.32 -6.77 11.11
C SER A 11 5.58 -6.01 10.72
N ILE A 12 6.45 -5.79 11.70
CA ILE A 12 7.71 -5.08 11.47
C ILE A 12 8.84 -5.91 12.06
N ASN A 13 9.93 -6.04 11.33
CA ASN A 13 11.14 -6.70 11.78
C ASN A 13 12.34 -5.89 11.32
N GLU A 14 12.91 -5.12 12.24
CA GLU A 14 14.04 -4.21 12.00
C GLU A 14 13.69 -3.19 10.91
N ASP A 15 14.38 -3.21 9.77
CA ASP A 15 14.16 -2.26 8.68
C ASP A 15 13.22 -2.80 7.59
N LYS A 16 12.58 -3.93 7.85
CA LYS A 16 11.63 -4.54 6.95
C LYS A 16 10.27 -4.64 7.62
N ALA A 17 9.23 -4.63 6.83
CA ALA A 17 7.87 -4.82 7.31
C ALA A 17 7.11 -5.69 6.33
N LYS A 18 6.20 -6.50 6.86
CA LYS A 18 5.22 -7.17 6.02
C LYS A 18 4.02 -6.26 5.89
N VAL A 19 3.59 -6.07 4.67
CA VAL A 19 2.44 -5.22 4.37
C VAL A 19 1.42 -6.00 3.57
N ASP A 20 0.16 -5.65 3.78
CA ASP A 20 -0.97 -6.28 3.10
C ASP A 20 -1.46 -5.31 2.03
N PHE A 21 -1.37 -5.73 0.78
CA PHE A 21 -1.85 -4.96 -0.36
C PHE A 21 -3.33 -5.15 -0.63
N GLY A 22 -3.99 -5.96 0.19
CA GLY A 22 -5.40 -6.27 0.05
C GLY A 22 -5.61 -7.74 -0.29
N GLU A 23 -6.73 -8.28 0.16
CA GLU A 23 -7.14 -9.65 -0.12
C GLU A 23 -6.11 -10.71 0.29
N GLY A 24 -5.37 -10.44 1.37
CA GLY A 24 -4.39 -11.38 1.88
C GLY A 24 -3.06 -11.42 1.13
N VAL A 25 -2.84 -10.50 0.21
CA VAL A 25 -1.58 -10.43 -0.53
C VAL A 25 -0.53 -9.74 0.35
N LEU A 26 0.37 -10.52 0.91
CA LEU A 26 1.41 -10.02 1.81
C LEU A 26 2.74 -9.91 1.07
N ARG A 27 3.46 -8.84 1.32
CA ARG A 27 4.80 -8.62 0.78
C ARG A 27 5.69 -7.99 1.83
N GLU A 28 6.98 -8.27 1.75
CA GLU A 28 7.96 -7.64 2.60
C GLU A 28 8.49 -6.40 1.89
N VAL A 29 8.52 -5.28 2.61
CA VAL A 29 9.03 -4.03 2.06
C VAL A 29 10.04 -3.42 3.01
N ASN A 30 10.92 -2.59 2.48
CA ASN A 30 11.92 -1.86 3.26
C ASN A 30 11.26 -0.60 3.83
N VAL A 31 11.39 -0.39 5.13
CA VAL A 31 10.77 0.75 5.83
C VAL A 31 11.80 1.70 6.43
N THR A 32 13.03 1.70 5.89
CA THR A 32 14.08 2.58 6.40
C THR A 32 13.83 4.05 6.11
N LEU A 33 13.02 4.36 5.11
CA LEU A 33 12.74 5.74 4.70
C LEU A 33 11.62 6.40 5.49
N VAL A 34 10.89 5.63 6.28
CA VAL A 34 9.71 6.12 7.00
C VAL A 34 9.71 5.57 8.43
N ASN A 35 8.96 6.23 9.30
CA ASN A 35 8.77 5.79 10.67
C ASN A 35 7.36 5.21 10.80
N VAL A 36 7.25 3.87 10.85
CA VAL A 36 5.97 3.18 10.79
C VAL A 36 5.71 2.37 12.04
N LYS A 37 4.44 2.07 12.26
CA LYS A 37 3.96 1.17 13.31
C LYS A 37 3.04 0.15 12.68
N VAL A 38 2.87 -0.98 13.34
CA VAL A 38 1.88 -1.97 12.92
C VAL A 38 0.50 -1.32 12.91
N GLY A 39 -0.22 -1.51 11.82
CA GLY A 39 -1.53 -0.90 11.61
C GLY A 39 -1.49 0.35 10.75
N ASP A 40 -0.31 0.95 10.54
CA ASP A 40 -0.19 2.10 9.67
C ASP A 40 -0.34 1.70 8.21
N TYR A 41 -0.77 2.65 7.40
CA TYR A 41 -0.77 2.48 5.95
C TYR A 41 0.43 3.20 5.37
N VAL A 42 1.05 2.60 4.36
CA VAL A 42 2.22 3.19 3.70
C VAL A 42 2.02 3.13 2.19
N LEU A 43 2.66 4.07 1.51
CA LEU A 43 2.78 4.00 0.05
C LEU A 43 4.04 3.21 -0.27
N VAL A 44 3.90 2.18 -1.08
CA VAL A 44 5.01 1.31 -1.47
C VAL A 44 5.36 1.56 -2.94
N HIS A 45 6.65 1.79 -3.18
CA HIS A 45 7.18 1.98 -4.52
C HIS A 45 8.50 1.24 -4.63
N ALA A 46 8.59 0.34 -5.60
CA ALA A 46 9.82 -0.43 -5.87
C ALA A 46 10.36 -1.17 -4.63
N GLY A 47 9.47 -1.68 -3.80
CA GLY A 47 9.86 -2.44 -2.60
C GLY A 47 10.19 -1.59 -1.39
N TYR A 48 10.02 -0.28 -1.47
CA TYR A 48 10.26 0.64 -0.35
C TYR A 48 8.97 1.34 0.05
N ALA A 49 8.77 1.45 1.35
CA ALA A 49 7.73 2.33 1.88
C ALA A 49 8.27 3.76 1.83
N ILE A 50 7.60 4.62 1.09
CA ILE A 50 8.09 5.98 0.85
C ILE A 50 7.34 7.04 1.63
N GLN A 51 6.18 6.71 2.15
CA GLN A 51 5.35 7.67 2.89
C GLN A 51 4.37 6.93 3.76
N VAL A 52 4.16 7.45 4.98
CA VAL A 52 3.12 6.94 5.87
C VAL A 52 1.85 7.74 5.60
N LEU A 53 0.73 7.03 5.43
CA LEU A 53 -0.57 7.63 5.18
C LEU A 53 -1.44 7.53 6.42
N GLY A 54 -2.27 8.53 6.66
CA GLY A 54 -3.35 8.39 7.61
C GLY A 54 -4.34 7.33 7.10
N GLU A 55 -5.02 6.68 8.02
CA GLU A 55 -5.98 5.63 7.67
C GLU A 55 -7.02 6.13 6.66
N LYS A 56 -7.54 7.33 6.89
CA LYS A 56 -8.54 7.92 6.00
C LYS A 56 -8.00 8.12 4.59
N GLU A 57 -6.77 8.67 4.48
CA GLU A 57 -6.14 8.88 3.18
C GLU A 57 -5.92 7.57 2.44
N ALA A 58 -5.50 6.55 3.16
CA ALA A 58 -5.25 5.24 2.58
C ALA A 58 -6.53 4.63 2.04
N LEU A 59 -7.61 4.72 2.80
CA LEU A 59 -8.90 4.17 2.37
C LEU A 59 -9.44 4.90 1.16
N GLU A 60 -9.28 6.21 1.09
CA GLU A 60 -9.70 7.00 -0.07
C GLU A 60 -8.88 6.61 -1.30
N THR A 61 -7.58 6.45 -1.15
CA THR A 61 -6.70 6.05 -2.25
C THR A 61 -7.06 4.67 -2.76
N LEU A 62 -7.29 3.72 -1.87
CA LEU A 62 -7.69 2.37 -2.25
C LEU A 62 -9.03 2.37 -2.99
N ARG A 63 -9.96 3.20 -2.54
CA ARG A 63 -11.25 3.32 -3.21
C ARG A 63 -11.09 3.85 -4.64
N LEU A 64 -10.24 4.86 -4.82
CA LEU A 64 -9.97 5.39 -6.15
C LEU A 64 -9.35 4.34 -7.07
N TRP A 65 -8.40 3.56 -6.55
CA TRP A 65 -7.80 2.47 -7.32
C TRP A 65 -8.84 1.45 -7.75
N ASN A 66 -9.73 1.08 -6.84
CA ASN A 66 -10.79 0.13 -7.17
C ASN A 66 -11.72 0.67 -8.24
N GLU A 67 -12.04 1.95 -8.19
CA GLU A 67 -12.89 2.59 -9.21
C GLU A 67 -12.21 2.61 -10.57
N ILE A 68 -10.93 2.93 -10.61
CA ILE A 68 -10.17 2.95 -11.85
C ILE A 68 -10.11 1.57 -12.48
N LEU A 69 -9.78 0.55 -11.69
CA LEU A 69 -9.70 -0.82 -12.17
C LEU A 69 -11.04 -1.32 -12.65
N LYS A 70 -12.09 -0.99 -11.92
CA LYS A 70 -13.45 -1.38 -12.31
C LYS A 70 -13.87 -0.74 -13.63
N SER A 71 -13.54 0.56 -13.80
CA SER A 71 -13.85 1.26 -15.04
C SER A 71 -13.13 0.63 -16.23
N GLU A 72 -11.88 0.27 -16.06
CA GLU A 72 -11.11 -0.38 -17.13
C GLU A 72 -11.70 -1.72 -17.51
N ILE A 73 -12.12 -2.50 -16.53
CA ILE A 73 -12.76 -3.80 -16.77
C ILE A 73 -14.06 -3.61 -17.54
N GLU A 74 -14.86 -2.62 -17.17
CA GLU A 74 -16.12 -2.33 -17.84
C GLU A 74 -15.93 -1.87 -19.28
N GLN A 75 -14.82 -1.19 -19.56
CA GLN A 75 -14.53 -0.68 -20.90
C GLN A 75 -14.02 -1.74 -21.87
N VAL A 76 -13.62 -2.89 -21.38
CA VAL A 76 -13.01 -3.95 -22.18
C VAL A 76 -14.04 -4.76 -22.98
N GLU A 77 -15.28 -4.65 -22.67
CA GLU A 77 -16.33 -5.40 -23.37
C GLU A 77 -16.36 -5.18 -24.87
#